data_1eedd86fc08f18c0657bb3be9bb26fee
#
_entry.id   1eedd86fc08f18c0657bb3be9bb26fee
#
_cell.length_a   1.000
_cell.length_b   1.000
_cell.length_c   1.000
_cell.angle_alpha   90.00
_cell.angle_beta   90.00
_cell.angle_gamma   90.00
#
_symmetry.space_group_name_H-M   'P 1'
#
loop_
_entity.id
_entity.type
_entity.pdbx_description
1 polymer ?
#
loop_
_entity_poly.entity_id
_entity_poly.type
_entity_poly.pdbx_seq_one_letter_code
_entity_poly.pdbx_strand_id
1 'polypeptide(L)'
;MTALGHDEQHVFMRAAYEQALKSYDEGGLPIGAAMVEKGAIIAVGHNRRVQDGDPIAHGEMDCLRNAGRRRDYAGVTLYTTLSPCMMCSGTIVQFGIKSVVIGEARNFPGNIDFLRQHGVDVVVLDDPDCIELMARFIRERPELWYEDIAGRDKF
;
A
#
# COMPACT_ATOMS: atom_id res chain seq x y z
N MET A 1 -5.72 -20.53 -8.14
CA MET A 1 -5.10 -19.32 -8.68
C MET A 1 -3.59 -19.51 -8.74
N THR A 2 -3.00 -19.36 -9.91
CA THR A 2 -1.55 -19.47 -10.07
C THR A 2 -0.90 -18.25 -9.42
N ALA A 3 0.10 -18.45 -8.57
CA ALA A 3 0.89 -17.35 -8.05
C ALA A 3 1.56 -16.62 -9.24
N LEU A 4 1.51 -15.30 -9.23
CA LEU A 4 2.21 -14.50 -10.22
C LEU A 4 3.71 -14.75 -10.13
N GLY A 5 4.38 -14.80 -11.27
CA GLY A 5 5.82 -14.91 -11.31
C GLY A 5 6.48 -13.70 -10.66
N HIS A 6 7.72 -13.88 -10.19
CA HIS A 6 8.48 -12.82 -9.54
C HIS A 6 8.56 -11.55 -10.39
N ASP A 7 8.76 -11.68 -11.71
CA ASP A 7 8.86 -10.53 -12.62
C ASP A 7 7.53 -9.77 -12.72
N GLU A 8 6.40 -10.46 -12.75
CA GLU A 8 5.08 -9.83 -12.80
C GLU A 8 4.80 -9.04 -11.53
N GLN A 9 5.17 -9.58 -10.37
CA GLN A 9 5.02 -8.87 -9.09
C GLN A 9 5.81 -7.57 -9.10
N HIS A 10 7.03 -7.58 -9.63
CA HIS A 10 7.85 -6.38 -9.72
C HIS A 10 7.29 -5.36 -10.72
N VAL A 11 6.71 -5.79 -11.82
CA VAL A 11 6.06 -4.90 -12.79
C VAL A 11 4.90 -4.15 -12.14
N PHE A 12 4.04 -4.86 -11.42
CA PHE A 12 2.89 -4.23 -10.76
C PHE A 12 3.31 -3.41 -9.54
N MET A 13 4.34 -3.85 -8.83
CA MET A 13 4.89 -3.04 -7.73
C MET A 13 5.48 -1.73 -8.27
N ARG A 14 6.07 -1.73 -9.47
CA ARG A 14 6.57 -0.50 -10.08
C ARG A 14 5.43 0.50 -10.32
N ALA A 15 4.25 0.04 -10.72
CA ALA A 15 3.09 0.93 -10.85
C ALA A 15 2.69 1.56 -9.51
N ALA A 16 2.71 0.78 -8.43
CA ALA A 16 2.47 1.30 -7.08
C ALA A 16 3.56 2.29 -6.66
N TYR A 17 4.82 1.98 -6.96
CA TYR A 17 5.96 2.86 -6.67
C TYR A 17 5.84 4.21 -7.40
N GLU A 18 5.42 4.21 -8.65
CA GLU A 18 5.19 5.46 -9.40
C GLU A 18 4.13 6.33 -8.72
N GLN A 19 3.11 5.73 -8.14
CA GLN A 19 2.11 6.45 -7.35
C GLN A 19 2.73 7.01 -6.06
N ALA A 20 3.62 6.27 -5.43
CA ALA A 20 4.35 6.75 -4.26
C ALA A 20 5.21 7.97 -4.61
N LEU A 21 5.92 7.93 -5.75
CA LEU A 21 6.69 9.07 -6.25
C LEU A 21 5.80 10.29 -6.52
N LYS A 22 4.62 10.06 -7.09
CA LYS A 22 3.66 11.15 -7.33
C LYS A 22 3.25 11.83 -6.03
N SER A 23 2.94 11.06 -4.99
CA SER A 23 2.63 11.62 -3.67
C SER A 23 3.81 12.40 -3.12
N TYR A 24 5.01 11.84 -3.21
CA TYR A 24 6.24 12.52 -2.77
C TYR A 24 6.42 13.88 -3.46
N ASP A 25 6.25 13.92 -4.78
CA ASP A 25 6.40 15.14 -5.56
C ASP A 25 5.33 16.17 -5.20
N GLU A 26 4.16 15.74 -4.75
CA GLU A 26 3.07 16.60 -4.29
C GLU A 26 3.24 17.08 -2.84
N GLY A 27 4.29 16.65 -2.17
CA GLY A 27 4.55 17.00 -0.76
C GLY A 27 3.90 16.05 0.25
N GLY A 28 3.33 14.95 -0.19
CA GLY A 28 2.67 13.95 0.66
C GLY A 28 3.54 12.75 0.97
N LEU A 29 2.97 11.82 1.74
CA LEU A 29 3.66 10.58 2.10
C LEU A 29 3.84 9.70 0.86
N PRO A 30 5.06 9.16 0.64
CA PRO A 30 5.36 8.37 -0.56
C PRO A 30 4.89 6.93 -0.43
N ILE A 31 3.59 6.77 -0.37
CA ILE A 31 2.93 5.47 -0.30
C ILE A 31 1.96 5.37 -1.46
N GLY A 32 2.13 4.36 -2.28
CA GLY A 32 1.31 4.12 -3.45
C GLY A 32 0.77 2.72 -3.50
N ALA A 33 -0.29 2.53 -4.25
CA ALA A 33 -0.95 1.24 -4.40
C ALA A 33 -1.45 1.03 -5.83
N ALA A 34 -1.55 -0.23 -6.21
CA ALA A 34 -2.15 -0.64 -7.48
C ALA A 34 -3.00 -1.88 -7.23
N MET A 35 -4.16 -1.92 -7.85
CA MET A 35 -5.08 -3.05 -7.76
C MET A 35 -5.07 -3.78 -9.08
N VAL A 36 -4.86 -5.08 -9.03
CA VAL A 36 -4.68 -5.94 -10.21
C VAL A 36 -5.72 -7.05 -10.19
N GLU A 37 -6.35 -7.28 -11.33
CA GLU A 37 -7.28 -8.40 -11.52
C GLU A 37 -7.04 -9.00 -12.89
N LYS A 38 -6.92 -10.34 -12.95
CA LYS A 38 -6.69 -11.08 -14.22
C LYS A 38 -5.50 -10.54 -15.02
N GLY A 39 -4.42 -10.19 -14.31
CA GLY A 39 -3.19 -9.70 -14.94
C GLY A 39 -3.25 -8.27 -15.46
N ALA A 40 -4.27 -7.50 -15.12
CA ALA A 40 -4.41 -6.11 -15.55
C ALA A 40 -4.60 -5.18 -14.34
N ILE A 41 -3.97 -4.01 -14.41
CA ILE A 41 -4.17 -2.96 -13.41
C ILE A 41 -5.57 -2.36 -13.62
N ILE A 42 -6.40 -2.41 -12.59
CA ILE A 42 -7.76 -1.86 -12.63
C ILE A 42 -7.91 -0.54 -11.90
N ALA A 43 -6.97 -0.23 -10.99
CA ALA A 43 -6.92 1.05 -10.29
C ALA A 43 -5.55 1.28 -9.71
N VAL A 44 -5.18 2.55 -9.53
CA VAL A 44 -4.00 2.97 -8.79
C VAL A 44 -4.40 4.07 -7.81
N GLY A 45 -3.58 4.32 -6.81
CA GLY A 45 -3.81 5.39 -5.87
C GLY A 45 -2.56 5.71 -5.06
N HIS A 46 -2.56 6.85 -4.39
CA HIS A 46 -1.46 7.25 -3.52
C HIS A 46 -2.00 7.96 -2.27
N ASN A 47 -1.16 8.05 -1.26
CA ASN A 47 -1.52 8.76 -0.03
C ASN A 47 -1.83 10.23 -0.36
N ARG A 48 -2.95 10.74 0.18
CA ARG A 48 -3.43 12.12 -0.01
C ARG A 48 -3.66 12.83 1.32
N ARG A 49 -3.16 12.25 2.40
CA ARG A 49 -3.38 12.83 3.73
C ARG A 49 -2.98 14.30 3.78
N VAL A 50 -1.79 14.62 3.30
CA VAL A 50 -1.27 15.99 3.29
C VAL A 50 -1.96 16.83 2.21
N GLN A 51 -2.08 16.28 1.00
CA GLN A 51 -2.62 17.01 -0.13
C GLN A 51 -4.07 17.43 0.08
N ASP A 52 -4.91 16.52 0.60
CA ASP A 52 -6.34 16.74 0.74
C ASP A 52 -6.75 17.08 2.19
N GLY A 53 -5.81 17.07 3.14
CA GLY A 53 -6.14 17.25 4.55
C GLY A 53 -7.06 16.14 5.09
N ASP A 54 -6.90 14.91 4.58
CA ASP A 54 -7.79 13.79 4.86
C ASP A 54 -7.03 12.68 5.58
N PRO A 55 -7.30 12.45 6.89
CA PRO A 55 -6.55 11.48 7.69
C PRO A 55 -6.73 10.03 7.27
N ILE A 56 -7.77 9.71 6.52
CA ILE A 56 -8.03 8.33 6.08
C ILE A 56 -7.63 8.09 4.61
N ALA A 57 -7.15 9.11 3.92
CA ALA A 57 -6.77 9.00 2.51
C ALA A 57 -5.38 8.36 2.35
N HIS A 58 -5.22 7.15 2.85
CA HIS A 58 -4.03 6.33 2.62
C HIS A 58 -3.99 5.83 1.17
N GLY A 59 -2.82 5.39 0.72
CA GLY A 59 -2.65 4.92 -0.66
C GLY A 59 -3.59 3.78 -1.03
N GLU A 60 -3.74 2.83 -0.14
CA GLU A 60 -4.64 1.69 -0.32
C GLU A 60 -6.10 2.14 -0.42
N MET A 61 -6.51 3.08 0.45
CA MET A 61 -7.86 3.64 0.46
C MET A 61 -8.15 4.44 -0.81
N ASP A 62 -7.18 5.23 -1.26
CA ASP A 62 -7.30 5.99 -2.51
C ASP A 62 -7.44 5.05 -3.70
N CYS A 63 -6.68 3.96 -3.72
CA CYS A 63 -6.76 2.93 -4.76
C CYS A 63 -8.15 2.29 -4.79
N LEU A 64 -8.70 1.91 -3.63
CA LEU A 64 -10.05 1.36 -3.56
C LEU A 64 -11.10 2.36 -4.06
N ARG A 65 -10.95 3.62 -3.65
CA ARG A 65 -11.87 4.68 -4.09
C ARG A 65 -11.84 4.83 -5.61
N ASN A 66 -10.65 4.77 -6.21
CA ASN A 66 -10.48 4.87 -7.66
C ASN A 66 -11.01 3.65 -8.42
N ALA A 67 -10.94 2.46 -7.80
CA ALA A 67 -11.56 1.25 -8.36
C ALA A 67 -13.08 1.37 -8.42
N GLY A 68 -13.65 2.14 -7.53
CA GLY A 68 -15.07 2.37 -7.46
C GLY A 68 -15.83 1.22 -6.80
N ARG A 69 -17.14 1.30 -6.86
CA ARG A 69 -18.02 0.31 -6.27
C ARG A 69 -17.91 -1.02 -7.01
N ARG A 70 -17.56 -2.06 -6.28
CA ARG A 70 -17.41 -3.42 -6.82
C ARG A 70 -18.22 -4.39 -5.97
N ARG A 71 -18.72 -5.42 -6.61
CA ARG A 71 -19.46 -6.48 -5.95
C ARG A 71 -18.55 -7.50 -5.27
N ASP A 72 -17.36 -7.75 -5.86
CA ASP A 72 -16.47 -8.83 -5.45
C ASP A 72 -15.02 -8.41 -5.61
N TYR A 73 -14.22 -8.66 -4.59
CA TYR A 73 -12.78 -8.38 -4.57
C TYR A 73 -11.93 -9.65 -4.47
N ALA A 74 -12.55 -10.85 -4.48
CA ALA A 74 -11.83 -12.11 -4.23
C ALA A 74 -10.72 -12.39 -5.28
N GLY A 75 -10.92 -11.95 -6.51
CA GLY A 75 -9.94 -12.12 -7.59
C GLY A 75 -8.90 -11.00 -7.69
N VAL A 76 -8.90 -10.07 -6.74
CA VAL A 76 -8.03 -8.89 -6.78
C VAL A 76 -6.76 -9.14 -5.99
N THR A 77 -5.63 -8.68 -6.52
CA THR A 77 -4.37 -8.55 -5.77
C THR A 77 -4.11 -7.07 -5.55
N LEU A 78 -3.89 -6.68 -4.31
CA LEU A 78 -3.52 -5.31 -3.95
C LEU A 78 -2.00 -5.22 -3.79
N TYR A 79 -1.39 -4.33 -4.55
CA TYR A 79 0.03 -3.98 -4.44
C TYR A 79 0.14 -2.69 -3.66
N THR A 80 0.95 -2.66 -2.61
CA THR A 80 1.18 -1.46 -1.82
C THR A 80 2.68 -1.33 -1.52
N THR A 81 3.21 -0.12 -1.61
CA THR A 81 4.65 0.11 -1.46
C THR A 81 5.13 -0.08 -0.02
N LEU A 82 4.26 0.16 0.95
CA LEU A 82 4.56 0.01 2.38
C LEU A 82 3.54 -0.94 3.01
N SER A 83 3.99 -1.72 4.00
CA SER A 83 3.12 -2.63 4.73
C SER A 83 1.88 -1.89 5.27
N PRO A 84 0.66 -2.43 5.07
CA PRO A 84 -0.57 -1.73 5.44
C PRO A 84 -0.72 -1.52 6.94
N CYS A 85 -1.17 -0.31 7.32
CA CYS A 85 -1.56 -0.01 8.69
C CYS A 85 -2.81 -0.81 9.10
N MET A 86 -3.22 -0.70 10.36
CA MET A 86 -4.41 -1.42 10.86
C MET A 86 -5.68 -1.02 10.10
N MET A 87 -5.85 0.25 9.78
CA MET A 87 -7.03 0.72 9.02
C MET A 87 -7.08 0.08 7.64
N CYS A 88 -5.96 0.11 6.90
CA CYS A 88 -5.90 -0.50 5.57
C CYS A 88 -5.98 -2.01 5.63
N SER A 89 -5.37 -2.64 6.63
CA SER A 89 -5.46 -4.08 6.85
C SER A 89 -6.91 -4.51 7.14
N GLY A 90 -7.61 -3.75 7.97
CA GLY A 90 -9.03 -3.99 8.23
C GLY A 90 -9.87 -3.86 6.97
N THR A 91 -9.58 -2.86 6.14
CA THR A 91 -10.27 -2.67 4.85
C THR A 91 -10.04 -3.85 3.90
N ILE A 92 -8.81 -4.34 3.81
CA ILE A 92 -8.46 -5.52 3.00
C ILE A 92 -9.30 -6.72 3.42
N VAL A 93 -9.36 -6.98 4.73
CA VAL A 93 -10.13 -8.10 5.28
C VAL A 93 -11.63 -7.86 5.07
N GLN A 94 -12.11 -6.66 5.34
CA GLN A 94 -13.54 -6.31 5.24
C GLN A 94 -14.09 -6.55 3.84
N PHE A 95 -13.34 -6.18 2.81
CA PHE A 95 -13.82 -6.32 1.43
C PHE A 95 -13.43 -7.64 0.77
N GLY A 96 -12.76 -8.53 1.50
CA GLY A 96 -12.44 -9.87 1.00
C GLY A 96 -11.35 -9.92 -0.05
N ILE A 97 -10.42 -8.97 -0.01
CA ILE A 97 -9.20 -9.03 -0.83
C ILE A 97 -8.34 -10.17 -0.30
N LYS A 98 -8.00 -11.14 -1.15
CA LYS A 98 -7.34 -12.37 -0.73
C LYS A 98 -5.84 -12.39 -0.94
N SER A 99 -5.29 -11.41 -1.65
CA SER A 99 -3.88 -11.38 -1.99
C SER A 99 -3.34 -9.96 -1.91
N VAL A 100 -2.24 -9.80 -1.17
CA VAL A 100 -1.55 -8.51 -1.01
C VAL A 100 -0.07 -8.72 -1.26
N VAL A 101 0.51 -7.87 -2.09
CA VAL A 101 1.95 -7.81 -2.33
C VAL A 101 2.47 -6.50 -1.77
N ILE A 102 3.41 -6.59 -0.86
CA ILE A 102 3.96 -5.45 -0.11
C ILE A 102 5.36 -5.15 -0.62
N GLY A 103 5.62 -3.88 -0.96
CA GLY A 103 6.94 -3.45 -1.39
C GLY A 103 7.96 -3.61 -0.28
N GLU A 104 7.65 -3.12 0.92
CA GLU A 104 8.57 -3.26 2.07
C GLU A 104 7.82 -3.17 3.40
N ALA A 105 8.40 -3.73 4.44
CA ALA A 105 7.90 -3.69 5.81
C ALA A 105 9.00 -3.30 6.81
N ARG A 106 10.13 -2.75 6.33
CA ARG A 106 11.25 -2.36 7.20
C ARG A 106 11.01 -1.02 7.86
N ASN A 107 10.52 -0.04 7.10
CA ASN A 107 10.21 1.29 7.64
C ASN A 107 8.95 1.27 8.50
N PHE A 108 8.06 0.33 8.25
CA PHE A 108 6.83 0.13 9.03
C PHE A 108 6.43 -1.34 8.92
N PRO A 109 6.40 -2.09 10.04
CA PRO A 109 6.10 -3.53 9.99
C PRO A 109 4.65 -3.83 9.63
N GLY A 110 3.74 -2.92 9.92
CA GLY A 110 2.33 -3.09 9.60
C GLY A 110 1.68 -4.24 10.36
N ASN A 111 0.78 -4.95 9.69
CA ASN A 111 -0.07 -5.96 10.32
C ASN A 111 -0.10 -7.26 9.48
N ILE A 112 1.06 -7.74 9.07
CA ILE A 112 1.19 -8.90 8.19
C ILE A 112 0.58 -10.15 8.85
N ASP A 113 0.87 -10.39 10.13
CA ASP A 113 0.33 -11.55 10.84
C ASP A 113 -1.20 -11.48 10.94
N PHE A 114 -1.74 -10.30 11.20
CA PHE A 114 -3.19 -10.08 11.20
C PHE A 114 -3.81 -10.44 9.85
N LEU A 115 -3.22 -9.98 8.76
CA LEU A 115 -3.70 -10.30 7.41
C LEU A 115 -3.68 -11.82 7.16
N ARG A 116 -2.57 -12.48 7.48
CA ARG A 116 -2.42 -13.92 7.30
C ARG A 116 -3.40 -14.71 8.14
N GLN A 117 -3.63 -14.31 9.38
CA GLN A 117 -4.61 -14.94 10.28
C GLN A 117 -6.03 -14.84 9.73
N HIS A 118 -6.32 -13.84 8.91
CA HIS A 118 -7.62 -13.63 8.28
C HIS A 118 -7.69 -14.19 6.84
N GLY A 119 -6.75 -15.06 6.49
CA GLY A 119 -6.78 -15.79 5.21
C GLY A 119 -6.28 -14.99 4.01
N VAL A 120 -5.55 -13.90 4.24
CA VAL A 120 -4.95 -13.12 3.16
C VAL A 120 -3.54 -13.66 2.87
N ASP A 121 -3.27 -13.95 1.60
CA ASP A 121 -1.92 -14.31 1.15
C ASP A 121 -1.09 -13.03 1.08
N VAL A 122 0.03 -12.99 1.79
CA VAL A 122 0.89 -11.82 1.86
C VAL A 122 2.29 -12.18 1.37
N VAL A 123 2.77 -11.42 0.40
CA VAL A 123 4.15 -11.49 -0.12
C VAL A 123 4.82 -10.15 0.16
N VAL A 124 6.04 -10.19 0.71
CA VAL A 124 6.87 -9.00 0.94
C VAL A 124 8.07 -9.08 0.00
N LEU A 125 8.22 -8.07 -0.86
CA LEU A 125 9.27 -8.09 -1.88
C LEU A 125 10.62 -7.57 -1.39
N ASP A 126 10.65 -6.82 -0.28
CA ASP A 126 11.84 -6.08 0.16
C ASP A 126 12.42 -5.22 -0.98
N ASP A 127 11.54 -4.50 -1.65
CA ASP A 127 11.91 -3.69 -2.81
C ASP A 127 12.80 -2.52 -2.37
N PRO A 128 14.05 -2.44 -2.88
CA PRO A 128 14.99 -1.42 -2.42
C PRO A 128 14.55 0.01 -2.75
N ASP A 129 13.84 0.21 -3.84
CA ASP A 129 13.34 1.54 -4.21
C ASP A 129 12.23 2.00 -3.25
N CYS A 130 11.32 1.10 -2.89
CA CYS A 130 10.28 1.40 -1.90
C CYS A 130 10.89 1.69 -0.53
N ILE A 131 11.86 0.90 -0.10
CA ILE A 131 12.56 1.08 1.17
C ILE A 131 13.24 2.47 1.21
N GLU A 132 14.01 2.79 0.18
CA GLU A 132 14.78 4.04 0.17
C GLU A 132 13.88 5.28 0.07
N LEU A 133 12.84 5.23 -0.74
CA LEU A 133 11.93 6.36 -0.88
C LEU A 133 11.26 6.70 0.45
N MET A 134 10.76 5.69 1.16
CA MET A 134 10.11 5.90 2.46
C MET A 134 11.11 6.35 3.52
N ALA A 135 12.29 5.74 3.56
CA ALA A 135 13.35 6.13 4.50
C ALA A 135 13.78 7.58 4.29
N ARG A 136 13.92 8.00 3.04
CA ARG A 136 14.24 9.38 2.69
C ARG A 136 13.17 10.35 3.19
N PHE A 137 11.91 10.04 2.97
CA PHE A 137 10.81 10.88 3.44
C PHE A 137 10.80 11.02 4.97
N ILE A 138 11.02 9.91 5.68
CA ILE A 138 11.08 9.94 7.15
C ILE A 138 12.21 10.83 7.65
N ARG A 139 13.36 10.80 6.97
CA ARG A 139 14.49 11.70 7.31
C ARG A 139 14.16 13.17 7.03
N GLU A 140 13.48 13.44 5.92
CA GLU A 140 13.18 14.81 5.48
C GLU A 140 11.97 15.42 6.19
N ARG A 141 10.96 14.61 6.42
CA ARG A 141 9.67 15.06 6.97
C ARG A 141 9.16 14.14 8.09
N PRO A 142 9.94 13.98 9.18
CA PRO A 142 9.53 13.07 10.26
C PRO A 142 8.20 13.46 10.92
N GLU A 143 7.88 14.75 10.98
CA GLU A 143 6.64 15.24 11.57
C GLU A 143 5.40 14.72 10.82
N LEU A 144 5.44 14.66 9.50
CA LEU A 144 4.33 14.15 8.69
C LEU A 144 4.19 12.64 8.83
N TRP A 145 5.31 11.93 8.93
CA TRP A 145 5.30 10.49 9.14
C TRP A 145 4.68 10.13 10.50
N TYR A 146 5.14 10.76 11.57
CA TYR A 146 4.62 10.48 12.91
C TYR A 146 3.15 10.86 13.06
N GLU A 147 2.71 11.89 12.38
CA GLU A 147 1.30 12.27 12.32
C GLU A 147 0.45 11.16 11.70
N ASP A 148 0.94 10.57 10.61
CA ASP A 148 0.22 9.51 9.89
C ASP A 148 0.05 8.25 10.73
N ILE A 149 1.06 7.88 11.53
CA ILE A 149 1.02 6.69 12.38
C ILE A 149 0.59 6.96 13.82
N ALA A 150 0.13 8.17 14.10
CA ALA A 150 -0.33 8.61 15.41
C ALA A 150 0.74 8.52 16.52
N GLY A 151 2.00 8.89 16.19
CA GLY A 151 3.07 9.06 17.16
C GLY A 151 4.25 8.11 17.00
N ARG A 152 5.35 8.48 17.70
CA ARG A 152 6.64 7.81 17.61
C ARG A 152 6.66 6.40 18.17
N ASP A 153 5.76 6.11 19.11
CA ASP A 153 5.80 4.89 19.92
C ASP A 153 5.00 3.73 19.29
N LYS A 154 4.74 3.79 17.99
CA LYS A 154 3.98 2.76 17.28
C LYS A 154 4.85 1.66 16.67
N PHE A 155 6.16 1.69 16.91
CA PHE A 155 7.11 0.66 16.45
C PHE A 155 7.76 -0.05 17.59
#